data_c042a8696bc75400ecd248f0c3227fec
#
_entry.id   c042a8696bc75400ecd248f0c3227fec
#
_cell.length_a   1.000
_cell.length_b   1.000
_cell.length_c   1.000
_cell.angle_alpha   90.00
_cell.angle_beta   90.00
_cell.angle_gamma   90.00
#
_symmetry.space_group_name_H-M   'P 1'
#
loop_
_entity.id
_entity.type
_entity.pdbx_description
1 polymer ?
#
loop_
_entity_poly.entity_id
_entity_poly.type
_entity_poly.pdbx_seq_one_letter_code
_entity_poly.pdbx_strand_id
1 'polypeptide(L)'
;MNAKAIVFPEPKRVELRTVELPKLKEWDITVELETSAISLGTERWALTGQRPDGDVTFPCIPGYLSVGKVVDCGASAGSIYSCGDRVNFLAAEIPEGYGGNWMCGHLTPAIVNGDPSKLRSFAGMPYVEKVPVGLAGEEASLAGLAAVACRGIDMAAICSEDRVVVVGQGVIGHAAAQICRLRGARVLTADTMPSRVELSRRYAADVAVNSLEEDLAGRIAEFTEGRGADVVIDTSGSTKMIQQEVEFLKLYGKLVFQGWYPPPNTLDLHRMQLKFAQAVFPCGHSGDAVARCMRWMKEGLLRLQPLITHRFRPEQAAEAYDLVLNRPQETMGIIFNWEAA
;
A
#
# COMPACT_ATOMS: atom_id res chain seq x y z
N MET A 1 12.56 12.65 -24.87
CA MET A 1 12.20 13.57 -23.73
C MET A 1 12.94 13.10 -22.51
N ASN A 2 13.44 14.00 -21.66
CA ASN A 2 14.16 13.65 -20.44
C ASN A 2 13.27 13.78 -19.22
N ALA A 3 13.46 12.90 -18.23
CA ALA A 3 12.79 12.93 -16.94
C ALA A 3 13.80 12.89 -15.79
N LYS A 4 13.43 13.50 -14.65
CA LYS A 4 14.12 13.27 -13.38
C LYS A 4 13.57 12.00 -12.75
N ALA A 5 14.42 11.07 -12.30
CA ALA A 5 14.01 9.80 -11.70
C ALA A 5 14.82 9.48 -10.44
N ILE A 6 14.17 8.96 -9.42
CA ILE A 6 14.85 8.30 -8.30
C ILE A 6 15.26 6.91 -8.80
N VAL A 7 16.52 6.57 -8.67
CA VAL A 7 17.11 5.34 -9.20
C VAL A 7 17.82 4.58 -8.09
N PHE A 8 17.64 3.27 -8.09
CA PHE A 8 18.48 2.32 -7.35
C PHE A 8 19.50 1.75 -8.35
N PRO A 9 20.74 2.27 -8.41
CA PRO A 9 21.74 1.79 -9.35
C PRO A 9 22.29 0.41 -9.00
N GLU A 10 22.33 0.10 -7.72
CA GLU A 10 22.78 -1.15 -7.10
C GLU A 10 22.12 -1.30 -5.71
N PRO A 11 22.20 -2.46 -5.05
CA PRO A 11 21.61 -2.64 -3.73
C PRO A 11 22.08 -1.58 -2.72
N LYS A 12 21.10 -1.02 -1.96
CA LYS A 12 21.28 -0.02 -0.90
C LYS A 12 21.83 1.34 -1.36
N ARG A 13 21.83 1.61 -2.65
CA ARG A 13 22.23 2.90 -3.20
C ARG A 13 21.06 3.59 -3.86
N VAL A 14 20.92 4.90 -3.61
CA VAL A 14 19.82 5.72 -4.12
C VAL A 14 20.41 6.98 -4.75
N GLU A 15 19.98 7.30 -5.95
CA GLU A 15 20.41 8.49 -6.69
C GLU A 15 19.23 9.15 -7.40
N LEU A 16 19.30 10.47 -7.55
CA LEU A 16 18.45 11.19 -8.50
C LEU A 16 19.19 11.30 -9.83
N ARG A 17 18.59 10.84 -10.90
CA ARG A 17 19.18 10.85 -12.24
C ARG A 17 18.26 11.48 -13.27
N THR A 18 18.87 11.99 -14.35
CA THR A 18 18.14 12.28 -15.59
C THR A 18 18.14 11.03 -16.46
N VAL A 19 16.97 10.63 -16.94
CA VAL A 19 16.77 9.45 -17.77
C VAL A 19 16.06 9.85 -19.05
N GLU A 20 16.31 9.13 -20.15
CA GLU A 20 15.63 9.32 -21.40
C GLU A 20 14.34 8.48 -21.43
N LEU A 21 13.20 9.14 -21.66
CA LEU A 21 11.90 8.47 -21.72
C LEU A 21 11.68 7.77 -23.07
N PRO A 22 10.95 6.66 -23.11
CA PRO A 22 10.48 6.07 -24.36
C PRO A 22 9.60 7.06 -25.14
N LYS A 23 9.36 6.76 -26.42
CA LYS A 23 8.44 7.55 -27.23
C LYS A 23 7.01 7.32 -26.79
N LEU A 24 6.22 8.40 -26.76
CA LEU A 24 4.78 8.37 -26.50
C LEU A 24 4.09 7.52 -27.57
N LYS A 25 3.31 6.53 -27.15
CA LYS A 25 2.50 5.66 -28.00
C LYS A 25 1.05 6.13 -28.04
N GLU A 26 0.25 5.50 -28.87
CA GLU A 26 -1.14 5.87 -29.14
C GLU A 26 -2.03 5.94 -27.89
N TRP A 27 -1.85 5.02 -26.95
CA TRP A 27 -2.60 4.92 -25.69
C TRP A 27 -1.87 5.47 -24.46
N ASP A 28 -0.71 6.06 -24.64
CA ASP A 28 0.05 6.61 -23.54
C ASP A 28 -0.41 8.03 -23.17
N ILE A 29 -0.25 8.36 -21.92
CA ILE A 29 -0.35 9.72 -21.38
C ILE A 29 0.99 10.13 -20.80
N THR A 30 1.33 11.41 -20.91
CA THR A 30 2.47 12.00 -20.20
C THR A 30 1.95 12.68 -18.94
N VAL A 31 2.52 12.34 -17.79
CA VAL A 31 2.11 12.82 -16.48
C VAL A 31 3.25 13.53 -15.78
N GLU A 32 3.08 14.79 -15.41
CA GLU A 32 3.95 15.49 -14.48
C GLU A 32 3.54 15.16 -13.05
N LEU A 33 4.47 14.62 -12.24
CA LEU A 33 4.17 14.24 -10.88
C LEU A 33 3.96 15.44 -9.97
N GLU A 34 2.89 15.37 -9.19
CA GLU A 34 2.68 16.21 -8.00
C GLU A 34 3.33 15.56 -6.79
N THR A 35 3.00 14.29 -6.55
CA THR A 35 3.45 13.53 -5.39
C THR A 35 3.67 12.06 -5.73
N SER A 36 4.56 11.42 -4.99
CA SER A 36 4.64 9.96 -4.95
C SER A 36 4.97 9.48 -3.54
N ALA A 37 4.45 8.32 -3.16
CA ALA A 37 4.65 7.75 -1.83
C ALA A 37 5.59 6.53 -1.88
N ILE A 38 6.38 6.35 -0.83
CA ILE A 38 7.21 5.15 -0.65
C ILE A 38 6.35 4.03 -0.06
N SER A 39 6.34 2.88 -0.71
CA SER A 39 5.83 1.64 -0.14
C SER A 39 6.92 0.97 0.71
N LEU A 40 6.89 1.23 2.01
CA LEU A 40 7.98 0.89 2.94
C LEU A 40 8.44 -0.57 2.84
N GLY A 41 7.53 -1.52 2.78
CA GLY A 41 7.87 -2.95 2.70
C GLY A 41 8.46 -3.32 1.35
N THR A 42 7.73 -3.03 0.28
CA THR A 42 8.07 -3.43 -1.09
C THR A 42 9.36 -2.77 -1.58
N GLU A 43 9.47 -1.47 -1.38
CA GLU A 43 10.63 -0.72 -1.87
C GLU A 43 11.88 -0.94 -1.03
N ARG A 44 11.74 -1.24 0.28
CA ARG A 44 12.86 -1.71 1.10
C ARG A 44 13.45 -3.01 0.54
N TRP A 45 12.60 -3.94 0.11
CA TRP A 45 13.05 -5.20 -0.47
C TRP A 45 13.68 -5.00 -1.85
N ALA A 46 13.09 -4.11 -2.66
CA ALA A 46 13.68 -3.71 -3.92
C ALA A 46 15.08 -3.10 -3.72
N LEU A 47 15.19 -2.12 -2.83
CA LEU A 47 16.45 -1.44 -2.53
C LEU A 47 17.52 -2.38 -1.97
N THR A 48 17.15 -3.38 -1.20
CA THR A 48 18.12 -4.36 -0.65
C THR A 48 18.44 -5.50 -1.61
N GLY A 49 17.77 -5.61 -2.75
CA GLY A 49 17.93 -6.73 -3.68
C GLY A 49 17.40 -8.06 -3.12
N GLN A 50 16.53 -8.02 -2.12
CA GLN A 50 16.04 -9.19 -1.40
C GLN A 50 14.61 -9.58 -1.79
N ARG A 51 14.11 -9.10 -2.93
CA ARG A 51 12.80 -9.54 -3.41
C ARG A 51 12.82 -11.01 -3.79
N PRO A 52 11.92 -11.84 -3.17
CA PRO A 52 11.93 -13.29 -3.40
C PRO A 52 11.48 -13.71 -4.81
N ASP A 53 10.70 -12.85 -5.48
CA ASP A 53 10.16 -13.07 -6.82
C ASP A 53 11.15 -12.80 -7.96
N GLY A 54 12.33 -12.24 -7.63
CA GLY A 54 13.36 -11.93 -8.62
C GLY A 54 13.00 -10.77 -9.57
N ASP A 55 11.94 -10.01 -9.27
CA ASP A 55 11.39 -8.98 -10.16
C ASP A 55 12.23 -7.69 -10.22
N VAL A 56 13.29 -7.59 -9.45
CA VAL A 56 14.14 -6.38 -9.43
C VAL A 56 15.51 -6.68 -10.01
N THR A 57 15.80 -6.03 -11.14
CA THR A 57 17.15 -5.99 -11.75
C THR A 57 17.68 -4.56 -11.67
N PHE A 58 18.92 -4.39 -11.26
CA PHE A 58 19.56 -3.08 -11.16
C PHE A 58 20.27 -2.69 -12.49
N PRO A 59 20.31 -1.40 -12.83
CA PRO A 59 19.64 -0.28 -12.15
C PRO A 59 18.13 -0.33 -12.33
N CYS A 60 17.34 0.10 -11.32
CA CYS A 60 15.88 0.18 -11.43
C CYS A 60 15.33 1.51 -10.91
N ILE A 61 14.14 1.88 -11.39
CA ILE A 61 13.38 3.03 -10.91
C ILE A 61 12.25 2.50 -10.01
N PRO A 62 12.26 2.81 -8.70
CA PRO A 62 11.24 2.34 -7.77
C PRO A 62 9.93 3.15 -7.87
N GLY A 63 9.00 2.82 -6.96
CA GLY A 63 7.76 3.52 -6.78
C GLY A 63 6.61 2.95 -7.62
N TYR A 64 5.42 3.04 -7.05
CA TYR A 64 4.16 2.63 -7.69
C TYR A 64 2.93 3.30 -7.07
N LEU A 65 3.16 4.35 -6.29
CA LEU A 65 2.14 5.11 -5.57
C LEU A 65 2.23 6.58 -5.99
N SER A 66 1.80 6.89 -7.21
CA SER A 66 2.09 8.16 -7.86
C SER A 66 0.82 8.91 -8.24
N VAL A 67 0.87 10.22 -8.03
CA VAL A 67 -0.18 11.16 -8.44
C VAL A 67 0.46 12.30 -9.22
N GLY A 68 -0.18 12.67 -10.33
CA GLY A 68 0.29 13.77 -11.14
C GLY A 68 -0.77 14.29 -12.11
N LYS A 69 -0.38 15.25 -12.91
CA LYS A 69 -1.20 15.94 -13.87
C LYS A 69 -0.85 15.51 -15.28
N VAL A 70 -1.86 15.15 -16.07
CA VAL A 70 -1.73 14.85 -17.50
C VAL A 70 -1.34 16.11 -18.26
N VAL A 71 -0.23 16.05 -19.00
CA VAL A 71 0.28 17.19 -19.80
C VAL A 71 0.28 16.90 -21.30
N ASP A 72 0.24 15.61 -21.69
CA ASP A 72 0.13 15.21 -23.10
C ASP A 72 -0.57 13.85 -23.20
N CYS A 73 -1.20 13.58 -24.35
CA CYS A 73 -1.93 12.35 -24.62
C CYS A 73 -1.63 11.84 -26.03
N GLY A 74 -1.38 10.53 -26.15
CA GLY A 74 -1.42 9.84 -27.43
C GLY A 74 -2.81 9.91 -28.08
N ALA A 75 -2.89 9.67 -29.37
CA ALA A 75 -4.10 9.90 -30.16
C ALA A 75 -5.35 9.17 -29.62
N SER A 76 -5.22 7.93 -29.20
CA SER A 76 -6.33 7.15 -28.62
C SER A 76 -6.56 7.47 -27.14
N ALA A 77 -5.50 7.72 -26.36
CA ALA A 77 -5.62 8.09 -24.96
C ALA A 77 -6.40 9.39 -24.74
N GLY A 78 -6.31 10.35 -25.69
CA GLY A 78 -7.06 11.62 -25.69
C GLY A 78 -8.60 11.47 -25.74
N SER A 79 -9.12 10.28 -26.02
CA SER A 79 -10.56 9.98 -25.91
C SER A 79 -11.03 9.77 -24.46
N ILE A 80 -10.10 9.50 -23.53
CA ILE A 80 -10.39 9.20 -22.12
C ILE A 80 -9.79 10.27 -21.20
N TYR A 81 -8.57 10.70 -21.50
CA TYR A 81 -7.80 11.64 -20.68
C TYR A 81 -7.65 12.98 -21.39
N SER A 82 -7.56 14.05 -20.63
CA SER A 82 -7.34 15.41 -21.12
C SER A 82 -6.20 16.06 -20.37
N CYS A 83 -5.44 16.95 -21.03
CA CYS A 83 -4.46 17.77 -20.33
C CYS A 83 -5.12 18.52 -19.16
N GLY A 84 -4.49 18.44 -18.00
CA GLY A 84 -5.04 18.97 -16.75
C GLY A 84 -5.76 17.95 -15.88
N ASP A 85 -6.14 16.78 -16.37
CA ASP A 85 -6.64 15.70 -15.52
C ASP A 85 -5.59 15.30 -14.49
N ARG A 86 -5.99 15.18 -13.23
CA ARG A 86 -5.15 14.60 -12.19
C ARG A 86 -5.39 13.11 -12.11
N VAL A 87 -4.33 12.33 -12.13
CA VAL A 87 -4.39 10.86 -12.13
C VAL A 87 -3.54 10.26 -11.03
N ASN A 88 -4.05 9.19 -10.42
CA ASN A 88 -3.29 8.25 -9.61
C ASN A 88 -2.97 7.04 -10.49
N PHE A 89 -1.72 6.61 -10.52
CA PHE A 89 -1.29 5.49 -11.35
C PHE A 89 -0.26 4.59 -10.66
N LEU A 90 -0.21 3.34 -11.08
CA LEU A 90 0.69 2.33 -10.51
C LEU A 90 2.11 2.44 -11.06
N ALA A 91 2.26 2.36 -12.38
CA ALA A 91 3.56 2.24 -13.04
C ALA A 91 3.63 3.07 -14.31
N ALA A 92 4.81 3.61 -14.58
CA ALA A 92 5.16 4.22 -15.86
C ALA A 92 5.87 3.22 -16.79
N GLU A 93 5.96 3.56 -18.07
CA GLU A 93 6.81 2.87 -19.05
C GLU A 93 8.28 2.99 -18.62
N ILE A 94 8.97 1.86 -18.57
CA ILE A 94 10.34 1.79 -18.06
C ILE A 94 11.32 2.31 -19.11
N PRO A 95 12.18 3.28 -18.77
CA PRO A 95 13.24 3.74 -19.66
C PRO A 95 14.23 2.62 -20.04
N GLU A 96 14.82 2.73 -21.25
CA GLU A 96 15.80 1.75 -21.71
C GLU A 96 17.01 1.67 -20.75
N GLY A 97 17.45 0.44 -20.49
CA GLY A 97 18.59 0.18 -19.57
C GLY A 97 18.22 0.11 -18.09
N TYR A 98 16.93 0.25 -17.74
CA TYR A 98 16.45 0.10 -16.37
C TYR A 98 15.60 -1.15 -16.21
N GLY A 99 15.66 -1.77 -15.01
CA GLY A 99 14.81 -2.89 -14.63
C GLY A 99 13.63 -2.45 -13.77
N GLY A 100 12.77 -3.41 -13.40
CA GLY A 100 11.61 -3.18 -12.54
C GLY A 100 10.29 -3.36 -13.30
N ASN A 101 9.74 -4.60 -13.32
CA ASN A 101 8.65 -4.98 -14.21
C ASN A 101 7.31 -4.23 -14.00
N TRP A 102 7.05 -3.69 -12.81
CA TRP A 102 5.76 -3.10 -12.45
C TRP A 102 5.89 -1.89 -11.49
N MET A 103 7.11 -1.50 -11.17
CA MET A 103 7.42 -0.23 -10.50
C MET A 103 7.72 0.82 -11.57
N CYS A 104 8.46 1.83 -11.29
CA CYS A 104 8.73 2.98 -12.14
C CYS A 104 7.73 4.14 -11.93
N GLY A 105 7.44 4.42 -10.66
CA GLY A 105 6.54 5.52 -10.30
C GLY A 105 7.24 6.77 -9.79
N HIS A 106 8.51 6.69 -9.44
CA HIS A 106 9.28 7.85 -8.95
C HIS A 106 10.07 8.53 -10.06
N LEU A 107 9.37 9.03 -11.08
CA LEU A 107 9.97 9.84 -12.14
C LEU A 107 9.00 10.89 -12.70
N THR A 108 9.54 12.04 -13.13
CA THR A 108 8.75 13.12 -13.73
C THR A 108 9.49 13.78 -14.91
N PRO A 109 8.81 14.02 -16.08
CA PRO A 109 7.51 13.47 -16.42
C PRO A 109 7.54 11.95 -16.55
N ALA A 110 6.38 11.29 -16.38
CA ALA A 110 6.19 9.86 -16.53
C ALA A 110 5.38 9.57 -17.80
N ILE A 111 5.73 8.54 -18.55
CA ILE A 111 4.88 8.01 -19.63
C ILE A 111 4.11 6.82 -19.05
N VAL A 112 2.79 6.89 -19.08
CA VAL A 112 1.90 5.91 -18.47
C VAL A 112 0.95 5.35 -19.51
N ASN A 113 0.84 4.03 -19.62
CA ASN A 113 -0.10 3.40 -20.53
C ASN A 113 -1.53 3.55 -20.00
N GLY A 114 -2.38 4.23 -20.77
CA GLY A 114 -3.79 4.49 -20.45
C GLY A 114 -4.78 3.58 -21.17
N ASP A 115 -4.33 2.52 -21.86
CA ASP A 115 -5.18 1.60 -22.61
C ASP A 115 -6.14 0.84 -21.67
N PRO A 116 -7.47 1.08 -21.73
CA PRO A 116 -8.42 0.45 -20.82
C PRO A 116 -8.47 -1.07 -20.96
N SER A 117 -8.06 -1.63 -22.10
CA SER A 117 -8.01 -3.08 -22.30
C SER A 117 -6.86 -3.76 -21.55
N LYS A 118 -5.83 -3.00 -21.21
CA LYS A 118 -4.67 -3.47 -20.44
C LYS A 118 -4.75 -3.14 -18.96
N LEU A 119 -5.51 -2.10 -18.62
CA LEU A 119 -5.69 -1.71 -17.23
C LEU A 119 -6.50 -2.77 -16.47
N ARG A 120 -6.14 -3.00 -15.21
CA ARG A 120 -6.79 -3.99 -14.32
C ARG A 120 -6.78 -5.42 -14.85
N SER A 121 -5.84 -5.76 -15.73
CA SER A 121 -5.76 -7.07 -16.39
C SER A 121 -5.36 -8.20 -15.43
N PHE A 122 -4.55 -7.91 -14.41
CA PHE A 122 -4.14 -8.86 -13.38
C PHE A 122 -4.29 -8.27 -11.99
N ALA A 123 -5.12 -8.89 -11.16
CA ALA A 123 -5.34 -8.48 -9.77
C ALA A 123 -5.62 -6.96 -9.58
N GLY A 124 -6.22 -6.31 -10.57
CA GLY A 124 -6.48 -4.86 -10.57
C GLY A 124 -5.29 -4.01 -11.01
N MET A 125 -4.23 -4.60 -11.55
CA MET A 125 -3.01 -3.92 -11.97
C MET A 125 -2.71 -4.14 -13.47
N PRO A 126 -2.07 -3.20 -14.19
CA PRO A 126 -1.85 -1.81 -13.79
C PRO A 126 -3.17 -1.01 -13.75
N TYR A 127 -3.12 0.19 -13.21
CA TYR A 127 -4.27 1.10 -13.20
C TYR A 127 -3.86 2.54 -13.46
N VAL A 128 -4.80 3.32 -13.99
CA VAL A 128 -4.78 4.79 -14.05
C VAL A 128 -6.16 5.27 -13.66
N GLU A 129 -6.27 5.97 -12.53
CA GLU A 129 -7.54 6.46 -11.99
C GLU A 129 -7.54 7.97 -11.86
N LYS A 130 -8.61 8.65 -12.30
CA LYS A 130 -8.74 10.09 -12.10
C LYS A 130 -8.90 10.40 -10.62
N VAL A 131 -8.12 11.35 -10.13
CA VAL A 131 -8.18 11.81 -8.73
C VAL A 131 -9.41 12.69 -8.56
N PRO A 132 -10.28 12.44 -7.57
CA PRO A 132 -11.43 13.29 -7.30
C PRO A 132 -11.03 14.75 -7.04
N VAL A 133 -11.80 15.68 -7.60
CA VAL A 133 -11.56 17.12 -7.43
C VAL A 133 -11.56 17.48 -5.93
N GLY A 134 -10.49 18.16 -5.49
CA GLY A 134 -10.31 18.59 -4.12
C GLY A 134 -9.76 17.52 -3.15
N LEU A 135 -9.40 16.32 -3.62
CA LEU A 135 -8.59 15.39 -2.86
C LEU A 135 -7.11 15.79 -3.00
N ALA A 136 -6.41 15.90 -1.86
CA ALA A 136 -4.99 16.22 -1.86
C ALA A 136 -4.15 15.11 -2.52
N GLY A 137 -3.14 15.47 -3.31
CA GLY A 137 -2.28 14.53 -4.01
C GLY A 137 -1.54 13.60 -3.05
N GLU A 138 -1.03 14.13 -1.95
CA GLU A 138 -0.36 13.35 -0.91
C GLU A 138 -1.24 12.22 -0.35
N GLU A 139 -2.50 12.51 -0.06
CA GLU A 139 -3.43 11.49 0.44
C GLU A 139 -3.83 10.52 -0.67
N ALA A 140 -4.11 11.04 -1.87
CA ALA A 140 -4.45 10.23 -3.03
C ALA A 140 -3.33 9.24 -3.41
N SER A 141 -2.05 9.59 -3.20
CA SER A 141 -0.92 8.68 -3.48
C SER A 141 -0.95 7.41 -2.62
N LEU A 142 -1.56 7.46 -1.43
CA LEU A 142 -1.72 6.29 -0.55
C LEU A 142 -2.91 5.40 -0.94
N ALA A 143 -3.71 5.78 -1.94
CA ALA A 143 -4.91 5.03 -2.32
C ALA A 143 -4.61 3.60 -2.80
N GLY A 144 -3.45 3.38 -3.45
CA GLY A 144 -3.00 2.04 -3.84
C GLY A 144 -2.83 1.10 -2.65
N LEU A 145 -2.25 1.58 -1.53
CA LEU A 145 -2.11 0.78 -0.31
C LEU A 145 -3.45 0.50 0.36
N ALA A 146 -4.36 1.48 0.36
CA ALA A 146 -5.71 1.28 0.86
C ALA A 146 -6.48 0.26 0.00
N ALA A 147 -6.29 0.27 -1.32
CA ALA A 147 -6.90 -0.68 -2.24
C ALA A 147 -6.40 -2.12 -2.01
N VAL A 148 -5.12 -2.28 -1.67
CA VAL A 148 -4.57 -3.59 -1.25
C VAL A 148 -5.26 -4.10 0.02
N ALA A 149 -5.43 -3.24 1.04
CA ALA A 149 -6.19 -3.59 2.24
C ALA A 149 -7.65 -3.95 1.91
N CYS A 150 -8.29 -3.15 1.05
CA CYS A 150 -9.67 -3.37 0.63
C CYS A 150 -9.86 -4.75 -0.02
N ARG A 151 -8.88 -5.22 -0.82
CA ARG A 151 -8.93 -6.56 -1.42
C ARG A 151 -8.97 -7.68 -0.38
N GLY A 152 -8.14 -7.62 0.65
CA GLY A 152 -8.15 -8.61 1.73
C GLY A 152 -9.50 -8.66 2.45
N ILE A 153 -10.08 -7.49 2.71
CA ILE A 153 -11.38 -7.33 3.33
C ILE A 153 -12.50 -7.90 2.44
N ASP A 154 -12.48 -7.59 1.13
CA ASP A 154 -13.44 -8.12 0.17
C ASP A 154 -13.34 -9.65 0.06
N MET A 155 -12.12 -10.21 -0.02
CA MET A 155 -11.90 -11.67 -0.07
C MET A 155 -12.33 -12.37 1.23
N ALA A 156 -12.12 -11.75 2.38
CA ALA A 156 -12.57 -12.27 3.66
C ALA A 156 -14.09 -12.11 3.85
N ALA A 157 -14.76 -11.37 2.96
CA ALA A 157 -16.19 -11.08 3.02
C ALA A 157 -16.61 -10.51 4.39
N ILE A 158 -15.84 -9.54 4.89
CA ILE A 158 -16.09 -8.88 6.17
C ILE A 158 -17.41 -8.10 6.09
N CYS A 159 -18.27 -8.29 7.08
CA CYS A 159 -19.58 -7.68 7.17
C CYS A 159 -19.82 -7.01 8.53
N SER A 160 -21.01 -6.43 8.69
CA SER A 160 -21.46 -5.85 9.96
C SER A 160 -21.48 -6.92 11.06
N GLU A 161 -21.20 -6.49 12.29
CA GLU A 161 -21.14 -7.34 13.49
C GLU A 161 -19.91 -8.25 13.60
N ASP A 162 -19.10 -8.43 12.55
CA ASP A 162 -17.84 -9.16 12.69
C ASP A 162 -16.93 -8.49 13.73
N ARG A 163 -16.31 -9.30 14.58
CA ARG A 163 -15.23 -8.90 15.48
C ARG A 163 -13.91 -9.11 14.76
N VAL A 164 -13.28 -8.02 14.32
CA VAL A 164 -12.05 -8.05 13.53
C VAL A 164 -10.87 -7.61 14.38
N VAL A 165 -9.79 -8.37 14.34
CA VAL A 165 -8.51 -8.02 14.94
C VAL A 165 -7.54 -7.69 13.81
N VAL A 166 -6.90 -6.51 13.84
CA VAL A 166 -5.89 -6.10 12.86
C VAL A 166 -4.55 -5.95 13.54
N VAL A 167 -3.60 -6.81 13.18
CA VAL A 167 -2.24 -6.81 13.75
C VAL A 167 -1.28 -6.08 12.81
N GLY A 168 -0.56 -5.11 13.38
CA GLY A 168 0.28 -4.17 12.64
C GLY A 168 -0.51 -2.94 12.19
N GLN A 169 -0.04 -1.74 12.57
CA GLN A 169 -0.70 -0.48 12.29
C GLN A 169 0.19 0.46 11.46
N GLY A 170 0.80 -0.09 10.40
CA GLY A 170 1.32 0.68 9.28
C GLY A 170 0.17 1.22 8.40
N VAL A 171 0.49 1.82 7.26
CA VAL A 171 -0.53 2.40 6.36
C VAL A 171 -1.59 1.38 5.94
N ILE A 172 -1.17 0.15 5.61
CA ILE A 172 -2.10 -0.93 5.20
C ILE A 172 -3.00 -1.35 6.38
N GLY A 173 -2.43 -1.58 7.56
CA GLY A 173 -3.21 -1.98 8.75
C GLY A 173 -4.21 -0.92 9.18
N HIS A 174 -3.78 0.34 9.15
CA HIS A 174 -4.66 1.47 9.44
C HIS A 174 -5.81 1.59 8.42
N ALA A 175 -5.50 1.44 7.12
CA ALA A 175 -6.52 1.42 6.08
C ALA A 175 -7.47 0.23 6.26
N ALA A 176 -6.94 -0.97 6.56
CA ALA A 176 -7.74 -2.17 6.80
C ALA A 176 -8.72 -1.97 7.96
N ALA A 177 -8.24 -1.46 9.09
CA ALA A 177 -9.06 -1.21 10.26
C ALA A 177 -10.20 -0.21 9.96
N GLN A 178 -9.90 0.91 9.31
CA GLN A 178 -10.92 1.89 8.92
C GLN A 178 -11.94 1.30 7.94
N ILE A 179 -11.49 0.55 6.91
CA ILE A 179 -12.39 -0.07 5.92
C ILE A 179 -13.27 -1.14 6.58
N CYS A 180 -12.76 -1.93 7.52
CA CYS A 180 -13.58 -2.88 8.29
C CYS A 180 -14.70 -2.15 9.04
N ARG A 181 -14.40 -1.00 9.67
CA ARG A 181 -15.44 -0.18 10.33
C ARG A 181 -16.46 0.39 9.34
N LEU A 182 -16.02 0.80 8.14
CA LEU A 182 -16.95 1.21 7.08
C LEU A 182 -17.87 0.08 6.61
N ARG A 183 -17.48 -1.19 6.81
CA ARG A 183 -18.33 -2.36 6.59
C ARG A 183 -19.27 -2.68 7.77
N GLY A 184 -19.18 -1.92 8.86
CA GLY A 184 -19.96 -2.11 10.07
C GLY A 184 -19.35 -3.08 11.07
N ALA A 185 -18.16 -3.61 10.82
CA ALA A 185 -17.45 -4.48 11.76
C ALA A 185 -16.96 -3.69 12.98
N ARG A 186 -16.84 -4.38 14.11
CA ARG A 186 -16.11 -3.87 15.27
C ARG A 186 -14.65 -4.27 15.18
N VAL A 187 -13.75 -3.32 15.50
CA VAL A 187 -12.32 -3.48 15.21
C VAL A 187 -11.46 -3.28 16.47
N LEU A 188 -10.65 -4.28 16.78
CA LEU A 188 -9.50 -4.15 17.66
C LEU A 188 -8.23 -4.11 16.82
N THR A 189 -7.35 -3.15 17.11
CA THR A 189 -6.02 -3.04 16.48
C THR A 189 -4.91 -3.31 17.48
N ALA A 190 -3.80 -3.88 17.01
CA ALA A 190 -2.61 -4.11 17.82
C ALA A 190 -1.36 -3.64 17.07
N ASP A 191 -0.48 -2.93 17.77
CA ASP A 191 0.87 -2.58 17.31
C ASP A 191 1.81 -2.49 18.50
N THR A 192 3.12 -2.50 18.24
CA THR A 192 4.17 -2.33 19.25
C THR A 192 4.56 -0.86 19.45
N MET A 193 4.21 0.01 18.51
CA MET A 193 4.61 1.42 18.50
C MET A 193 3.53 2.30 19.14
N PRO A 194 3.80 3.00 20.27
CA PRO A 194 2.80 3.84 20.95
C PRO A 194 2.16 4.88 20.05
N SER A 195 2.94 5.50 19.14
CA SER A 195 2.42 6.49 18.19
C SER A 195 1.39 5.92 17.21
N ARG A 196 1.60 4.69 16.74
CA ARG A 196 0.67 3.99 15.85
C ARG A 196 -0.60 3.54 16.58
N VAL A 197 -0.44 3.08 17.82
CA VAL A 197 -1.57 2.75 18.70
C VAL A 197 -2.44 3.98 18.96
N GLU A 198 -1.84 5.13 19.22
CA GLU A 198 -2.58 6.37 19.43
C GLU A 198 -3.34 6.83 18.16
N LEU A 199 -2.70 6.76 17.00
CA LEU A 199 -3.38 7.03 15.73
C LEU A 199 -4.54 6.07 15.50
N SER A 200 -4.37 4.77 15.79
CA SER A 200 -5.43 3.76 15.67
C SER A 200 -6.60 4.07 16.60
N ARG A 201 -6.33 4.40 17.86
CA ARG A 201 -7.37 4.81 18.83
C ARG A 201 -8.18 5.99 18.34
N ARG A 202 -7.52 6.92 17.67
CA ARG A 202 -8.16 8.16 17.19
C ARG A 202 -8.95 7.99 15.90
N TYR A 203 -8.50 7.13 14.98
CA TYR A 203 -9.04 7.10 13.62
C TYR A 203 -9.50 5.74 13.11
N ALA A 204 -9.05 4.63 13.69
CA ALA A 204 -9.16 3.34 13.02
C ALA A 204 -9.87 2.25 13.82
N ALA A 205 -9.90 2.30 15.16
CA ALA A 205 -10.32 1.18 15.98
C ALA A 205 -11.36 1.54 17.06
N ASP A 206 -12.13 0.56 17.49
CA ASP A 206 -12.94 0.63 18.71
C ASP A 206 -12.07 0.36 19.94
N VAL A 207 -11.06 -0.50 19.79
CA VAL A 207 -10.03 -0.81 20.80
C VAL A 207 -8.66 -0.80 20.13
N ALA A 208 -7.69 -0.09 20.71
CA ALA A 208 -6.32 -0.07 20.24
C ALA A 208 -5.38 -0.49 21.37
N VAL A 209 -4.55 -1.50 21.11
CA VAL A 209 -3.71 -2.20 22.09
C VAL A 209 -2.23 -2.03 21.75
N ASN A 210 -1.42 -1.66 22.73
CA ASN A 210 0.02 -1.79 22.64
C ASN A 210 0.43 -3.20 23.10
N SER A 211 0.78 -4.04 22.13
CA SER A 211 1.10 -5.46 22.42
C SER A 211 2.41 -5.69 23.17
N LEU A 212 3.23 -4.66 23.41
CA LEU A 212 4.39 -4.74 24.30
C LEU A 212 4.06 -4.38 25.75
N GLU A 213 2.98 -3.64 25.98
CA GLU A 213 2.62 -3.09 27.29
C GLU A 213 1.37 -3.77 27.88
N GLU A 214 0.52 -4.34 27.03
CA GLU A 214 -0.76 -4.94 27.40
C GLU A 214 -0.81 -6.43 27.04
N ASP A 215 -1.57 -7.22 27.79
CA ASP A 215 -1.89 -8.60 27.44
C ASP A 215 -2.84 -8.63 26.22
N LEU A 216 -2.27 -8.77 25.03
CA LEU A 216 -3.03 -8.78 23.78
C LEU A 216 -4.08 -9.89 23.76
N ALA A 217 -3.75 -11.09 24.24
CA ALA A 217 -4.68 -12.21 24.25
C ALA A 217 -5.88 -11.95 25.17
N GLY A 218 -5.62 -11.41 26.37
CA GLY A 218 -6.67 -10.99 27.32
C GLY A 218 -7.54 -9.88 26.74
N ARG A 219 -6.95 -8.89 26.08
CA ARG A 219 -7.68 -7.78 25.43
C ARG A 219 -8.58 -8.29 24.28
N ILE A 220 -8.09 -9.24 23.49
CA ILE A 220 -8.89 -9.87 22.43
C ILE A 220 -10.03 -10.70 23.03
N ALA A 221 -9.76 -11.46 24.08
CA ALA A 221 -10.80 -12.23 24.78
C ALA A 221 -11.90 -11.33 25.33
N GLU A 222 -11.55 -10.21 25.96
CA GLU A 222 -12.51 -9.20 26.42
C GLU A 222 -13.34 -8.63 25.25
N PHE A 223 -12.66 -8.17 24.18
CA PHE A 223 -13.29 -7.59 23.00
C PHE A 223 -14.24 -8.54 22.29
N THR A 224 -13.93 -9.84 22.26
CA THR A 224 -14.72 -10.89 21.61
C THR A 224 -15.64 -11.64 22.57
N GLU A 225 -15.74 -11.21 23.83
CA GLU A 225 -16.55 -11.88 24.86
C GLU A 225 -16.20 -13.37 25.01
N GLY A 226 -14.90 -13.70 24.89
CA GLY A 226 -14.37 -15.06 24.99
C GLY A 226 -14.60 -15.96 23.78
N ARG A 227 -15.28 -15.47 22.73
CA ARG A 227 -15.61 -16.28 21.53
C ARG A 227 -14.46 -16.39 20.52
N GLY A 228 -13.50 -15.49 20.59
CA GLY A 228 -12.46 -15.28 19.58
C GLY A 228 -12.95 -14.41 18.39
N ALA A 229 -12.00 -13.98 17.57
CA ALA A 229 -12.26 -13.09 16.46
C ALA A 229 -12.88 -13.82 15.25
N ASP A 230 -13.83 -13.17 14.57
CA ASP A 230 -14.36 -13.63 13.30
C ASP A 230 -13.30 -13.59 12.21
N VAL A 231 -12.51 -12.53 12.21
CA VAL A 231 -11.41 -12.31 11.26
C VAL A 231 -10.20 -11.75 11.99
N VAL A 232 -9.03 -12.30 11.72
CA VAL A 232 -7.75 -11.70 12.07
C VAL A 232 -7.04 -11.30 10.78
N ILE A 233 -6.60 -10.05 10.69
CA ILE A 233 -5.85 -9.51 9.54
C ILE A 233 -4.43 -9.23 10.01
N ASP A 234 -3.45 -10.00 9.51
CA ASP A 234 -2.05 -9.68 9.72
C ASP A 234 -1.53 -8.75 8.64
N THR A 235 -1.03 -7.60 9.05
CA THR A 235 -0.30 -6.64 8.22
C THR A 235 1.14 -6.42 8.70
N SER A 236 1.54 -7.13 9.76
CA SER A 236 2.88 -6.99 10.34
C SER A 236 3.96 -7.66 9.49
N GLY A 237 3.60 -8.70 8.74
CA GLY A 237 4.54 -9.56 8.02
C GLY A 237 5.43 -10.39 8.94
N SER A 238 5.10 -10.49 10.23
CA SER A 238 5.87 -11.24 11.21
C SER A 238 5.43 -12.70 11.26
N THR A 239 6.26 -13.59 10.73
CA THR A 239 5.98 -15.03 10.76
C THR A 239 5.84 -15.60 12.19
N LYS A 240 6.43 -14.92 13.18
CA LYS A 240 6.28 -15.30 14.60
C LYS A 240 4.89 -14.98 15.15
N MET A 241 4.27 -13.90 14.66
CA MET A 241 2.93 -13.50 15.11
C MET A 241 1.85 -14.43 14.58
N ILE A 242 1.99 -14.97 13.36
CA ILE A 242 0.98 -15.80 12.71
C ILE A 242 0.53 -16.98 13.60
N GLN A 243 1.47 -17.63 14.31
CA GLN A 243 1.12 -18.74 15.20
C GLN A 243 0.21 -18.29 16.36
N GLN A 244 0.45 -17.11 16.90
CA GLN A 244 -0.40 -16.54 17.95
C GLN A 244 -1.74 -16.08 17.39
N GLU A 245 -1.75 -15.54 16.20
CA GLU A 245 -2.95 -15.04 15.53
C GLU A 245 -3.98 -16.13 15.24
N VAL A 246 -3.53 -17.37 14.98
CA VAL A 246 -4.42 -18.52 14.86
C VAL A 246 -5.20 -18.74 16.16
N GLU A 247 -4.57 -18.53 17.33
CA GLU A 247 -5.24 -18.69 18.63
C GLU A 247 -6.31 -17.62 18.88
N PHE A 248 -6.16 -16.44 18.28
CA PHE A 248 -7.14 -15.36 18.42
C PHE A 248 -8.46 -15.63 17.67
N LEU A 249 -8.45 -16.56 16.70
CA LEU A 249 -9.63 -16.89 15.91
C LEU A 249 -10.67 -17.66 16.73
N LYS A 250 -11.96 -17.37 16.49
CA LYS A 250 -13.05 -18.28 16.84
C LYS A 250 -13.02 -19.55 15.96
N LEU A 251 -13.86 -20.54 16.27
CA LEU A 251 -14.13 -21.64 15.33
C LEU A 251 -14.69 -21.08 14.02
N TYR A 252 -14.22 -21.61 12.89
CA TYR A 252 -14.56 -21.16 11.53
C TYR A 252 -14.16 -19.71 11.23
N GLY A 253 -13.22 -19.14 12.03
CA GLY A 253 -12.67 -17.80 11.79
C GLY A 253 -11.77 -17.76 10.56
N LYS A 254 -11.45 -16.54 10.12
CA LYS A 254 -10.63 -16.29 8.93
C LYS A 254 -9.34 -15.59 9.32
N LEU A 255 -8.20 -16.10 8.83
CA LEU A 255 -6.90 -15.43 8.92
C LEU A 255 -6.54 -14.84 7.55
N VAL A 256 -6.39 -13.52 7.49
CA VAL A 256 -6.01 -12.78 6.29
C VAL A 256 -4.54 -12.44 6.35
N PHE A 257 -3.75 -13.02 5.46
CA PHE A 257 -2.32 -12.78 5.31
C PHE A 257 -2.09 -11.55 4.41
N GLN A 258 -2.32 -10.37 4.95
CA GLN A 258 -2.19 -9.10 4.23
C GLN A 258 -0.76 -8.59 4.21
N GLY A 259 0.06 -9.05 5.14
CA GLY A 259 1.49 -8.78 5.19
C GLY A 259 2.24 -9.45 4.04
N TRP A 260 3.51 -9.17 3.94
CA TRP A 260 4.41 -9.78 2.98
C TRP A 260 5.47 -10.58 3.74
N TYR A 261 5.55 -11.88 3.47
CA TYR A 261 6.30 -12.83 4.31
C TYR A 261 7.49 -13.40 3.55
N PRO A 262 8.75 -13.06 3.95
CA PRO A 262 9.94 -13.64 3.33
C PRO A 262 10.04 -15.14 3.63
N PRO A 263 10.34 -15.98 2.62
CA PRO A 263 10.55 -17.40 2.82
C PRO A 263 11.87 -17.68 3.60
N PRO A 264 11.98 -18.83 4.30
CA PRO A 264 10.96 -19.85 4.49
C PRO A 264 9.92 -19.45 5.55
N ASN A 265 8.66 -19.85 5.34
CA ASN A 265 7.59 -19.64 6.32
C ASN A 265 7.12 -20.96 6.89
N THR A 266 6.84 -20.99 8.18
CA THR A 266 6.30 -22.16 8.88
C THR A 266 4.95 -21.79 9.46
N LEU A 267 3.94 -22.60 9.21
CA LEU A 267 2.60 -22.46 9.78
C LEU A 267 2.17 -23.79 10.40
N ASP A 268 1.66 -23.76 11.61
CA ASP A 268 1.06 -24.92 12.25
C ASP A 268 -0.35 -25.19 11.67
N LEU A 269 -0.38 -26.01 10.64
CA LEU A 269 -1.63 -26.36 9.96
C LEU A 269 -2.58 -27.14 10.87
N HIS A 270 -2.05 -27.91 11.85
CA HIS A 270 -2.88 -28.66 12.78
C HIS A 270 -3.75 -27.73 13.66
N ARG A 271 -3.18 -26.64 14.15
CA ARG A 271 -3.94 -25.62 14.91
C ARG A 271 -5.02 -25.00 14.04
N MET A 272 -4.72 -24.67 12.79
CA MET A 272 -5.73 -24.17 11.85
C MET A 272 -6.85 -25.18 11.61
N GLN A 273 -6.52 -26.48 11.45
CA GLN A 273 -7.51 -27.54 11.31
C GLN A 273 -8.43 -27.64 12.55
N LEU A 274 -7.88 -27.58 13.76
CA LEU A 274 -8.66 -27.62 14.99
C LEU A 274 -9.63 -26.43 15.15
N LYS A 275 -9.30 -25.29 14.53
CA LYS A 275 -10.17 -24.09 14.48
C LYS A 275 -11.12 -24.13 13.29
N PHE A 276 -11.01 -25.10 12.37
CA PHE A 276 -11.70 -25.06 11.08
C PHE A 276 -11.48 -23.74 10.35
N ALA A 277 -10.28 -23.15 10.52
CA ALA A 277 -9.96 -21.81 10.06
C ALA A 277 -9.85 -21.74 8.54
N GLN A 278 -10.22 -20.57 7.99
CA GLN A 278 -10.00 -20.24 6.60
C GLN A 278 -8.78 -19.33 6.46
N ALA A 279 -7.91 -19.60 5.48
CA ALA A 279 -6.77 -18.75 5.15
C ALA A 279 -7.07 -17.94 3.88
N VAL A 280 -6.81 -16.64 3.93
CA VAL A 280 -7.03 -15.70 2.82
C VAL A 280 -5.70 -15.04 2.47
N PHE A 281 -5.28 -15.18 1.21
CA PHE A 281 -4.01 -14.63 0.71
C PHE A 281 -4.27 -13.57 -0.38
N PRO A 282 -4.53 -12.32 0.00
CA PRO A 282 -4.72 -11.25 -0.96
C PRO A 282 -3.40 -10.84 -1.60
N CYS A 283 -3.44 -10.50 -2.89
CA CYS A 283 -2.32 -9.92 -3.62
C CYS A 283 -2.85 -8.85 -4.57
N GLY A 284 -2.19 -7.69 -4.62
CA GLY A 284 -2.66 -6.55 -5.40
C GLY A 284 -3.99 -5.98 -4.90
N HIS A 285 -4.78 -5.39 -5.78
CA HIS A 285 -6.10 -4.83 -5.47
C HIS A 285 -7.20 -5.40 -6.37
N SER A 286 -8.46 -5.16 -6.00
CA SER A 286 -9.62 -5.56 -6.79
C SER A 286 -10.07 -4.42 -7.69
N GLY A 287 -10.26 -4.70 -8.99
CA GLY A 287 -10.97 -3.85 -9.93
C GLY A 287 -10.88 -2.33 -9.68
N ASP A 288 -11.98 -1.75 -9.22
CA ASP A 288 -12.17 -0.32 -8.94
C ASP A 288 -11.76 0.12 -7.52
N ALA A 289 -11.04 -0.72 -6.77
CA ALA A 289 -10.74 -0.45 -5.36
C ALA A 289 -9.98 0.87 -5.14
N VAL A 290 -9.10 1.25 -6.07
CA VAL A 290 -8.35 2.52 -5.96
C VAL A 290 -9.32 3.71 -6.05
N ALA A 291 -10.19 3.72 -7.07
CA ALA A 291 -11.20 4.76 -7.23
C ALA A 291 -12.16 4.82 -6.03
N ARG A 292 -12.58 3.65 -5.52
CA ARG A 292 -13.42 3.53 -4.32
C ARG A 292 -12.76 4.09 -3.08
N CYS A 293 -11.48 3.78 -2.85
CA CYS A 293 -10.71 4.33 -1.74
C CYS A 293 -10.54 5.85 -1.84
N MET A 294 -10.19 6.37 -3.01
CA MET A 294 -10.08 7.82 -3.22
C MET A 294 -11.41 8.55 -2.99
N ARG A 295 -12.54 7.95 -3.37
CA ARG A 295 -13.87 8.50 -3.05
C ARG A 295 -14.09 8.56 -1.55
N TRP A 296 -13.82 7.47 -0.80
CA TRP A 296 -13.94 7.47 0.67
C TRP A 296 -13.00 8.49 1.33
N MET A 297 -11.79 8.67 0.80
CA MET A 297 -10.88 9.73 1.28
C MET A 297 -11.49 11.11 1.04
N LYS A 298 -12.01 11.37 -0.16
CA LYS A 298 -12.65 12.65 -0.50
C LYS A 298 -13.85 12.95 0.39
N GLU A 299 -14.61 11.94 0.77
CA GLU A 299 -15.78 12.03 1.65
C GLU A 299 -15.39 12.08 3.15
N GLY A 300 -14.08 11.96 3.48
CA GLY A 300 -13.57 11.94 4.86
C GLY A 300 -13.89 10.66 5.63
N LEU A 301 -14.36 9.63 4.94
CA LEU A 301 -14.67 8.31 5.51
C LEU A 301 -13.43 7.46 5.72
N LEU A 302 -12.43 7.59 4.86
CA LEU A 302 -11.12 6.96 4.99
C LEU A 302 -10.07 8.06 5.14
N ARG A 303 -9.34 8.07 6.22
CA ARG A 303 -8.39 9.14 6.58
C ARG A 303 -6.98 8.60 6.63
N LEU A 304 -6.19 8.85 5.58
CA LEU A 304 -4.79 8.45 5.50
C LEU A 304 -3.81 9.62 5.65
N GLN A 305 -4.27 10.85 5.49
CA GLN A 305 -3.44 12.05 5.67
C GLN A 305 -2.72 12.09 7.04
N PRO A 306 -3.35 11.70 8.18
CA PRO A 306 -2.64 11.68 9.47
C PRO A 306 -1.50 10.65 9.55
N LEU A 307 -1.41 9.72 8.61
CA LEU A 307 -0.36 8.69 8.55
C LEU A 307 0.90 9.18 7.83
N ILE A 308 0.85 10.35 7.19
CA ILE A 308 2.00 10.94 6.48
C ILE A 308 2.95 11.55 7.52
N THR A 309 4.04 10.84 7.79
CA THR A 309 5.02 11.24 8.80
C THR A 309 6.13 12.10 8.23
N HIS A 310 6.51 11.90 6.97
CA HIS A 310 7.64 12.59 6.35
C HIS A 310 7.30 13.06 4.93
N ARG A 311 7.85 14.22 4.60
CA ARG A 311 7.78 14.83 3.27
C ARG A 311 9.18 15.21 2.83
N PHE A 312 9.56 14.76 1.65
CA PHE A 312 10.87 15.02 1.06
C PHE A 312 10.71 15.59 -0.35
N ARG A 313 11.75 16.27 -0.81
CA ARG A 313 11.92 16.53 -2.25
C ARG A 313 12.65 15.34 -2.89
N PRO A 314 12.54 15.13 -4.21
CA PRO A 314 13.27 14.05 -4.90
C PRO A 314 14.79 14.09 -4.70
N GLU A 315 15.37 15.28 -4.53
CA GLU A 315 16.79 15.48 -4.23
C GLU A 315 17.22 14.87 -2.88
N GLN A 316 16.27 14.68 -1.97
CA GLN A 316 16.47 14.08 -0.65
C GLN A 316 16.14 12.56 -0.64
N ALA A 317 16.03 11.93 -1.81
CA ALA A 317 15.67 10.52 -1.89
C ALA A 317 16.58 9.61 -1.08
N ALA A 318 17.90 9.87 -1.09
CA ALA A 318 18.85 9.08 -0.30
C ALA A 318 18.57 9.17 1.21
N GLU A 319 18.21 10.34 1.73
CA GLU A 319 17.81 10.54 3.13
C GLU A 319 16.49 9.80 3.46
N ALA A 320 15.49 9.91 2.57
CA ALA A 320 14.21 9.23 2.74
C ALA A 320 14.37 7.71 2.82
N TYR A 321 15.16 7.12 1.94
CA TYR A 321 15.40 5.68 1.96
C TYR A 321 16.37 5.23 3.07
N ASP A 322 17.25 6.11 3.58
CA ASP A 322 18.00 5.83 4.82
C ASP A 322 17.05 5.64 6.01
N LEU A 323 16.02 6.48 6.14
CA LEU A 323 14.97 6.28 7.14
C LEU A 323 14.29 4.92 7.00
N VAL A 324 13.92 4.53 5.77
CA VAL A 324 13.26 3.25 5.48
C VAL A 324 14.14 2.06 5.89
N LEU A 325 15.45 2.14 5.67
CA LEU A 325 16.39 1.06 5.99
C LEU A 325 16.73 0.99 7.48
N ASN A 326 17.07 2.12 8.07
CA ASN A 326 17.76 2.20 9.35
C ASN A 326 16.88 2.68 10.51
N ARG A 327 15.76 3.35 10.22
CA ARG A 327 14.84 3.90 11.23
C ARG A 327 13.36 3.65 10.87
N PRO A 328 12.97 2.40 10.53
CA PRO A 328 11.61 2.09 10.09
C PRO A 328 10.54 2.37 11.16
N GLN A 329 10.92 2.37 12.44
CA GLN A 329 10.04 2.69 13.58
C GLN A 329 9.58 4.16 13.58
N GLU A 330 10.35 5.07 12.96
CA GLU A 330 10.02 6.50 12.90
C GLU A 330 9.10 6.81 11.72
N THR A 331 8.88 5.85 10.82
CA THR A 331 8.20 6.06 9.54
C THR A 331 6.85 5.37 9.46
N MET A 332 5.90 6.01 8.77
CA MET A 332 4.63 5.41 8.36
C MET A 332 4.32 5.76 6.90
N GLY A 333 3.89 6.98 6.59
CA GLY A 333 3.76 7.49 5.22
C GLY A 333 4.93 8.42 4.88
N ILE A 334 5.69 8.11 3.85
CA ILE A 334 6.75 8.98 3.32
C ILE A 334 6.34 9.41 1.92
N ILE A 335 6.33 10.73 1.68
CA ILE A 335 5.89 11.34 0.44
C ILE A 335 7.06 12.13 -0.18
N PHE A 336 7.23 11.99 -1.48
CA PHE A 336 8.02 12.90 -2.32
C PHE A 336 7.09 13.94 -2.95
N ASN A 337 7.41 15.22 -2.77
CA ASN A 337 6.74 16.35 -3.42
C ASN A 337 7.60 16.80 -4.62
N TRP A 338 7.04 16.63 -5.83
CA TRP A 338 7.73 16.88 -7.09
C TRP A 338 7.51 18.31 -7.62
N GLU A 339 6.40 18.95 -7.28
CA GLU A 339 6.06 20.31 -7.75
C GLU A 339 7.02 21.40 -7.27
N ALA A 340 7.85 21.12 -6.27
CA ALA A 340 8.82 22.06 -5.72
C ALA A 340 10.23 21.89 -6.29
N ALA A 341 10.37 21.06 -7.32
CA ALA A 341 11.68 20.73 -7.92
C ALA A 341 12.02 21.60 -9.14
#